data_602432928391645a41e082c9638bbb98
#
_entry.id   602432928391645a41e082c9638bbb98
#
_cell.length_a   1.000
_cell.length_b   1.000
_cell.length_c   1.000
_cell.angle_alpha   90.00
_cell.angle_beta   90.00
_cell.angle_gamma   90.00
#
_symmetry.space_group_name_H-M   'P 1'
#
loop_
_entity.id
_entity.type
_entity.pdbx_description
1 polymer ?
#
loop_
_entity_poly.entity_id
_entity_poly.type
_entity_poly.pdbx_seq_one_letter_code
_entity_poly.pdbx_strand_id
1 'polypeptide(L)'
;MSGQWTPTNPGLGSPPEIRGEAGRRRSHAEQLQQSQGLVGAASAEAAAGWQSQAGSTLVSVAAGAQSELSGLSSQISAVADALSRYANDVDTVQQQQRAIETRQDDTTTALTRARRTLEGLKSKKDTDPSDIYRTQGHIEALNWQMRGFSGQLAALASQRSAADNAAILTLTGTGTRGALAGILPDRDGGVSRAVTPTVTLQQLSALSATELAALFALYPDLAEQLLADEDPNAVAQWWASLSTGTQTALVFGASALIGSLGGVSAVARAAANRLNAAKRLDEIDARVAELRGTPTSGGFSTPAYGYDAGTFDAEISRLLAERGYLQKAVEGTVQLYLYDPSTRSIIEMIGTPGPQTTAINTYVPGTFNSAFSFYGGGVQQVGTWLQSTDPSQVTFVWKQGLFPGEDPETGDVQILPRIIEANFSFWADYTGSHLADFQAEMRAATTSSVGASHNAIGYSWGLAAVTSSESPQTHYDHVVSLSGAGMPSGWEPQHGTVYSHYAYRDALTMAQQSGQVWSGNNPGTSSAYEQHHYATPEDVNVVIPPILNPFAGEGAKVVVPLTVVQATTDPLGNHELIASNDVRNWSALGDVLKGLRQ
;
A
#
# COMPACT_ATOMS: atom_id res chain seq x y z
N MET A 1 11.75 8.11 -36.69
CA MET A 1 11.13 8.61 -35.46
C MET A 1 10.82 7.40 -34.60
N SER A 2 11.62 7.11 -33.58
CA SER A 2 11.32 6.07 -32.61
C SER A 2 10.08 6.54 -31.82
N GLY A 3 8.98 5.81 -31.91
CA GLY A 3 7.76 6.11 -31.18
C GLY A 3 8.04 6.15 -29.67
N GLN A 4 7.29 6.94 -28.95
CA GLN A 4 7.31 6.94 -27.49
C GLN A 4 6.80 5.58 -27.00
N TRP A 5 7.45 4.99 -26.00
CA TRP A 5 7.00 3.74 -25.40
C TRP A 5 5.63 3.93 -24.68
N THR A 6 4.92 2.84 -24.49
CA THR A 6 3.61 2.83 -23.83
C THR A 6 3.60 1.82 -22.68
N PRO A 7 2.69 1.93 -21.71
CA PRO A 7 2.58 0.94 -20.64
C PRO A 7 2.36 -0.50 -21.12
N THR A 8 1.78 -0.67 -22.32
CA THR A 8 1.58 -1.98 -22.95
C THR A 8 2.78 -2.44 -23.78
N ASN A 9 3.73 -1.55 -24.07
CA ASN A 9 4.97 -1.85 -24.76
C ASN A 9 6.14 -1.05 -24.15
N PRO A 10 6.53 -1.35 -22.89
CA PRO A 10 7.58 -0.62 -22.18
C PRO A 10 8.97 -0.84 -22.76
N GLY A 11 9.18 -1.92 -23.51
CA GLY A 11 10.45 -2.26 -24.17
C GLY A 11 10.72 -1.49 -25.45
N LEU A 12 9.83 -0.60 -25.91
CA LEU A 12 10.07 0.14 -27.16
C LEU A 12 11.29 1.04 -27.06
N GLY A 13 12.19 0.97 -28.03
CA GLY A 13 13.42 1.75 -28.11
C GLY A 13 14.55 0.98 -28.78
N SER A 14 15.70 1.65 -28.96
CA SER A 14 16.89 1.05 -29.62
C SER A 14 18.12 1.14 -28.70
N PRO A 15 18.34 0.14 -27.80
CA PRO A 15 19.56 0.10 -27.00
C PRO A 15 20.87 0.22 -27.80
N PRO A 16 21.00 -0.36 -29.01
CA PRO A 16 22.20 -0.19 -29.84
C PRO A 16 22.48 1.26 -30.25
N GLU A 17 21.43 2.03 -30.61
CA GLU A 17 21.58 3.45 -30.97
C GLU A 17 22.02 4.29 -29.77
N ILE A 18 21.44 4.02 -28.59
CA ILE A 18 21.81 4.70 -27.34
C ILE A 18 23.27 4.39 -26.97
N ARG A 19 23.69 3.11 -27.10
CA ARG A 19 25.11 2.72 -26.89
C ARG A 19 26.05 3.37 -27.89
N GLY A 20 25.61 3.54 -29.14
CA GLY A 20 26.36 4.26 -30.16
C GLY A 20 26.62 5.72 -29.78
N GLU A 21 25.59 6.42 -29.25
CA GLU A 21 25.75 7.79 -28.74
C GLU A 21 26.66 7.84 -27.51
N ALA A 22 26.51 6.91 -26.57
CA ALA A 22 27.40 6.78 -25.42
C ALA A 22 28.87 6.62 -25.85
N GLY A 23 29.13 5.80 -26.89
CA GLY A 23 30.46 5.62 -27.46
C GLY A 23 31.05 6.92 -28.04
N ARG A 24 30.24 7.67 -28.80
CA ARG A 24 30.65 8.96 -29.34
C ARG A 24 31.04 9.95 -28.24
N ARG A 25 30.25 10.04 -27.16
CA ARG A 25 30.52 10.89 -26.00
C ARG A 25 31.81 10.48 -25.29
N ARG A 26 32.06 9.18 -25.16
CA ARG A 26 33.29 8.67 -24.52
C ARG A 26 34.54 9.06 -25.35
N SER A 27 34.48 8.92 -26.66
CA SER A 27 35.57 9.35 -27.54
C SER A 27 35.86 10.87 -27.44
N HIS A 28 34.81 11.69 -27.31
CA HIS A 28 35.01 13.12 -27.08
C HIS A 28 35.71 13.43 -25.73
N ALA A 29 35.31 12.71 -24.67
CA ALA A 29 35.96 12.87 -23.35
C ALA A 29 37.42 12.48 -23.39
N GLU A 30 37.78 11.40 -24.10
CA GLU A 30 39.18 10.97 -24.32
C GLU A 30 39.99 12.01 -25.10
N GLN A 31 39.41 12.60 -26.14
CA GLN A 31 40.08 13.70 -26.88
C GLN A 31 40.34 14.93 -26.00
N LEU A 32 39.42 15.29 -25.09
CA LEU A 32 39.63 16.37 -24.12
C LEU A 32 40.74 16.04 -23.12
N GLN A 33 40.82 14.79 -22.66
CA GLN A 33 41.94 14.35 -21.81
C GLN A 33 43.28 14.40 -22.52
N GLN A 34 43.34 14.02 -23.79
CA GLN A 34 44.55 14.16 -24.60
C GLN A 34 44.96 15.63 -24.75
N SER A 35 43.98 16.51 -25.03
CA SER A 35 44.22 17.96 -25.10
C SER A 35 44.71 18.53 -23.77
N GLN A 36 44.16 18.10 -22.65
CA GLN A 36 44.63 18.45 -21.30
C GLN A 36 46.09 18.04 -21.09
N GLY A 37 46.47 16.82 -21.53
CA GLY A 37 47.83 16.32 -21.47
C GLY A 37 48.81 17.21 -22.27
N LEU A 38 48.40 17.61 -23.48
CA LEU A 38 49.21 18.50 -24.33
C LEU A 38 49.40 19.90 -23.71
N VAL A 39 48.34 20.49 -23.15
CA VAL A 39 48.43 21.77 -22.43
C VAL A 39 49.33 21.65 -21.20
N GLY A 40 49.28 20.50 -20.51
CA GLY A 40 50.16 20.21 -19.37
C GLY A 40 51.63 20.12 -19.75
N ALA A 41 51.93 19.42 -20.83
CA ALA A 41 53.29 19.30 -21.33
C ALA A 41 53.84 20.66 -21.76
N ALA A 42 53.07 21.43 -22.53
CA ALA A 42 53.47 22.79 -22.94
C ALA A 42 53.67 23.73 -21.75
N SER A 43 52.84 23.66 -20.74
CA SER A 43 52.96 24.42 -19.49
C SER A 43 54.23 24.08 -18.70
N ALA A 44 54.56 22.78 -18.61
CA ALA A 44 55.76 22.31 -17.95
C ALA A 44 57.04 22.77 -18.68
N GLU A 45 57.06 22.74 -20.01
CA GLU A 45 58.16 23.21 -20.84
C GLU A 45 58.33 24.72 -20.71
N ALA A 46 57.23 25.49 -20.71
CA ALA A 46 57.27 26.93 -20.47
C ALA A 46 57.78 27.27 -19.06
N ALA A 47 57.42 26.56 -18.04
CA ALA A 47 57.88 26.74 -16.67
C ALA A 47 59.40 26.47 -16.53
N ALA A 48 59.93 25.51 -17.28
CA ALA A 48 61.33 25.16 -17.25
C ALA A 48 62.23 26.16 -18.00
N GLY A 49 61.70 26.68 -19.11
CA GLY A 49 62.47 27.52 -20.02
C GLY A 49 62.24 29.01 -19.90
N TRP A 50 61.19 29.51 -19.26
CA TRP A 50 60.72 30.89 -19.30
C TRP A 50 60.58 31.54 -17.94
N GLN A 51 61.72 32.00 -17.36
CA GLN A 51 61.76 32.62 -16.04
C GLN A 51 61.43 34.13 -16.10
N SER A 52 60.17 34.46 -16.35
CA SER A 52 59.70 35.85 -16.38
C SER A 52 58.25 35.93 -15.85
N GLN A 53 57.79 37.15 -15.55
CA GLN A 53 56.39 37.36 -15.13
C GLN A 53 55.43 36.90 -16.21
N ALA A 54 55.76 37.04 -17.50
CA ALA A 54 54.94 36.52 -18.59
C ALA A 54 54.90 34.96 -18.62
N GLY A 55 56.02 34.29 -18.30
CA GLY A 55 56.13 32.86 -18.17
C GLY A 55 55.24 32.32 -17.03
N SER A 56 55.26 32.94 -15.86
CA SER A 56 54.40 32.55 -14.73
C SER A 56 52.90 32.79 -15.01
N THR A 57 52.60 33.88 -15.74
CA THR A 57 51.21 34.11 -16.17
C THR A 57 50.73 33.03 -17.15
N LEU A 58 51.55 32.63 -18.13
CA LEU A 58 51.24 31.54 -19.06
C LEU A 58 51.00 30.23 -18.33
N VAL A 59 51.83 29.86 -17.37
CA VAL A 59 51.68 28.65 -16.56
C VAL A 59 50.36 28.69 -15.77
N SER A 60 49.99 29.83 -15.19
CA SER A 60 48.73 30.00 -14.46
C SER A 60 47.50 29.85 -15.39
N VAL A 61 47.53 30.47 -16.57
CA VAL A 61 46.45 30.35 -17.57
C VAL A 61 46.34 28.91 -18.08
N ALA A 62 47.48 28.26 -18.34
CA ALA A 62 47.51 26.86 -18.76
C ALA A 62 46.93 25.91 -17.69
N ALA A 63 47.23 26.16 -16.40
CA ALA A 63 46.67 25.39 -15.29
C ALA A 63 45.16 25.58 -15.19
N GLY A 64 44.65 26.80 -15.42
CA GLY A 64 43.21 27.07 -15.52
C GLY A 64 42.56 26.28 -16.67
N ALA A 65 43.16 26.34 -17.87
CA ALA A 65 42.68 25.60 -19.04
C ALA A 65 42.68 24.06 -18.82
N GLN A 66 43.73 23.53 -18.16
CA GLN A 66 43.78 22.11 -17.79
C GLN A 66 42.63 21.71 -16.85
N SER A 67 42.34 22.55 -15.84
CA SER A 67 41.25 22.33 -14.89
C SER A 67 39.89 22.33 -15.62
N GLU A 68 39.66 23.27 -16.52
CA GLU A 68 38.42 23.34 -17.33
C GLU A 68 38.26 22.12 -18.26
N LEU A 69 39.34 21.74 -18.98
CA LEU A 69 39.32 20.55 -19.85
C LEU A 69 39.07 19.26 -19.07
N SER A 70 39.65 19.13 -17.87
CA SER A 70 39.43 18.01 -16.98
C SER A 70 37.95 17.96 -16.50
N GLY A 71 37.43 19.11 -16.10
CA GLY A 71 36.02 19.23 -15.68
C GLY A 71 35.07 18.88 -16.81
N LEU A 72 35.30 19.38 -18.02
CA LEU A 72 34.46 19.09 -19.19
C LEU A 72 34.55 17.61 -19.63
N SER A 73 35.76 17.04 -19.65
CA SER A 73 35.95 15.61 -19.93
C SER A 73 35.20 14.72 -18.93
N SER A 74 35.27 15.05 -17.64
CA SER A 74 34.56 14.32 -16.60
C SER A 74 33.04 14.39 -16.76
N GLN A 75 32.50 15.58 -17.11
CA GLN A 75 31.08 15.77 -17.37
C GLN A 75 30.60 14.95 -18.58
N ILE A 76 31.34 14.98 -19.70
CA ILE A 76 31.02 14.24 -20.91
C ILE A 76 31.12 12.73 -20.66
N SER A 77 32.12 12.27 -19.91
CA SER A 77 32.22 10.85 -19.49
C SER A 77 31.00 10.41 -18.67
N ALA A 78 30.56 11.29 -17.77
CA ALA A 78 29.36 11.02 -16.98
C ALA A 78 28.08 10.86 -17.83
N VAL A 79 27.94 11.71 -18.86
CA VAL A 79 26.85 11.60 -19.83
C VAL A 79 26.95 10.27 -20.61
N ALA A 80 28.14 9.88 -21.07
CA ALA A 80 28.37 8.62 -21.76
C ALA A 80 27.99 7.41 -20.89
N ASP A 81 28.35 7.47 -19.60
CA ASP A 81 28.02 6.40 -18.67
C ASP A 81 26.50 6.34 -18.37
N ALA A 82 25.84 7.49 -18.24
CA ALA A 82 24.40 7.56 -18.09
C ALA A 82 23.66 6.92 -19.27
N LEU A 83 24.06 7.28 -20.50
CA LEU A 83 23.50 6.69 -21.71
C LEU A 83 23.76 5.18 -21.80
N SER A 84 24.95 4.73 -21.39
CA SER A 84 25.28 3.30 -21.38
C SER A 84 24.41 2.50 -20.42
N ARG A 85 24.16 3.07 -19.23
CA ARG A 85 23.22 2.48 -18.24
C ARG A 85 21.82 2.44 -18.78
N TYR A 86 21.32 3.56 -19.25
CA TYR A 86 19.99 3.64 -19.81
C TYR A 86 19.77 2.62 -20.95
N ALA A 87 20.78 2.43 -21.83
CA ALA A 87 20.71 1.41 -22.85
C ALA A 87 20.58 -0.01 -22.27
N ASN A 88 21.26 -0.30 -21.16
CA ASN A 88 21.18 -1.60 -20.49
C ASN A 88 19.82 -1.79 -19.80
N ASP A 89 19.28 -0.74 -19.18
CA ASP A 89 17.96 -0.80 -18.55
C ASP A 89 16.88 -1.06 -19.60
N VAL A 90 16.90 -0.34 -20.73
CA VAL A 90 15.99 -0.58 -21.86
C VAL A 90 16.12 -2.00 -22.41
N ASP A 91 17.34 -2.51 -22.56
CA ASP A 91 17.59 -3.87 -23.02
C ASP A 91 17.04 -4.93 -22.06
N THR A 92 17.20 -4.68 -20.75
CA THR A 92 16.63 -5.52 -19.68
C THR A 92 15.10 -5.55 -19.77
N VAL A 93 14.46 -4.39 -19.87
CA VAL A 93 12.99 -4.28 -20.02
C VAL A 93 12.54 -5.03 -21.28
N GLN A 94 13.25 -4.88 -22.42
CA GLN A 94 12.94 -5.60 -23.64
C GLN A 94 13.03 -7.13 -23.49
N GLN A 95 14.05 -7.62 -22.78
CA GLN A 95 14.22 -9.06 -22.54
C GLN A 95 13.10 -9.60 -21.67
N GLN A 96 12.76 -8.89 -20.61
CA GLN A 96 11.69 -9.26 -19.70
C GLN A 96 10.32 -9.21 -20.39
N GLN A 97 10.05 -8.18 -21.20
CA GLN A 97 8.82 -8.09 -21.98
C GLN A 97 8.67 -9.29 -22.92
N ARG A 98 9.71 -9.64 -23.69
CA ARG A 98 9.70 -10.84 -24.57
C ARG A 98 9.44 -12.12 -23.80
N ALA A 99 10.01 -12.25 -22.60
CA ALA A 99 9.76 -13.41 -21.75
C ALA A 99 8.31 -13.48 -21.23
N ILE A 100 7.67 -12.35 -20.98
CA ILE A 100 6.25 -12.28 -20.63
C ILE A 100 5.39 -12.64 -21.84
N GLU A 101 5.65 -12.06 -22.99
CA GLU A 101 4.94 -12.33 -24.24
C GLU A 101 5.00 -13.82 -24.63
N THR A 102 6.18 -14.44 -24.54
CA THR A 102 6.34 -15.89 -24.77
C THR A 102 5.47 -16.70 -23.81
N ARG A 103 5.49 -16.39 -22.51
CA ARG A 103 4.66 -17.12 -21.52
C ARG A 103 3.16 -16.88 -21.76
N GLN A 104 2.78 -15.70 -22.20
CA GLN A 104 1.41 -15.37 -22.55
C GLN A 104 0.92 -16.20 -23.75
N ASP A 105 1.75 -16.34 -24.80
CA ASP A 105 1.46 -17.16 -25.97
C ASP A 105 1.35 -18.65 -25.61
N ASP A 106 2.27 -19.14 -24.77
CA ASP A 106 2.24 -20.53 -24.28
C ASP A 106 0.97 -20.79 -23.46
N THR A 107 0.62 -19.89 -22.56
CA THR A 107 -0.59 -19.98 -21.71
C THR A 107 -1.86 -19.93 -22.57
N THR A 108 -1.90 -19.06 -23.57
CA THR A 108 -3.01 -18.97 -24.54
C THR A 108 -3.19 -20.27 -25.30
N THR A 109 -2.08 -20.86 -25.74
CA THR A 109 -2.08 -22.16 -26.46
C THR A 109 -2.57 -23.27 -25.54
N ALA A 110 -2.09 -23.32 -24.30
CA ALA A 110 -2.53 -24.30 -23.30
C ALA A 110 -4.03 -24.15 -22.97
N LEU A 111 -4.51 -22.92 -22.80
CA LEU A 111 -5.91 -22.60 -22.53
C LEU A 111 -6.83 -23.06 -23.66
N THR A 112 -6.42 -22.80 -24.92
CA THR A 112 -7.16 -23.23 -26.11
C THR A 112 -7.25 -24.76 -26.15
N ARG A 113 -6.16 -25.46 -25.85
CA ARG A 113 -6.13 -26.93 -25.79
C ARG A 113 -7.01 -27.48 -24.69
N ALA A 114 -6.93 -26.91 -23.48
CA ALA A 114 -7.73 -27.34 -22.33
C ALA A 114 -9.24 -27.13 -22.56
N ARG A 115 -9.64 -26.01 -23.16
CA ARG A 115 -11.05 -25.75 -23.54
C ARG A 115 -11.57 -26.79 -24.55
N ARG A 116 -10.77 -27.11 -25.57
CA ARG A 116 -11.13 -28.14 -26.57
C ARG A 116 -11.26 -29.53 -25.92
N THR A 117 -10.37 -29.86 -24.97
CA THR A 117 -10.45 -31.10 -24.18
C THR A 117 -11.75 -31.14 -23.36
N LEU A 118 -12.11 -30.04 -22.69
CA LEU A 118 -13.34 -29.94 -21.90
C LEU A 118 -14.59 -30.14 -22.77
N GLU A 119 -14.64 -29.55 -23.95
CA GLU A 119 -15.74 -29.75 -24.90
C GLU A 119 -15.84 -31.20 -25.34
N GLY A 120 -14.70 -31.84 -25.64
CA GLY A 120 -14.65 -33.26 -25.98
C GLY A 120 -15.11 -34.18 -24.85
N LEU A 121 -14.78 -33.85 -23.60
CA LEU A 121 -15.25 -34.60 -22.42
C LEU A 121 -16.75 -34.44 -22.22
N LYS A 122 -17.28 -33.21 -22.35
CA LYS A 122 -18.73 -32.93 -22.23
C LYS A 122 -19.58 -33.57 -23.30
N SER A 123 -19.03 -33.82 -24.48
CA SER A 123 -19.75 -34.46 -25.61
C SER A 123 -19.84 -35.98 -25.51
N LYS A 124 -19.05 -36.62 -24.66
CA LYS A 124 -19.06 -38.09 -24.47
C LYS A 124 -20.07 -38.50 -23.40
N LYS A 125 -20.86 -39.55 -23.68
CA LYS A 125 -21.96 -39.98 -22.83
C LYS A 125 -21.52 -40.66 -21.53
N ASP A 126 -20.31 -41.21 -21.47
CA ASP A 126 -19.75 -41.98 -20.34
C ASP A 126 -18.48 -41.33 -19.78
N THR A 127 -18.43 -39.99 -19.70
CA THR A 127 -17.30 -39.28 -19.15
C THR A 127 -17.36 -39.25 -17.62
N ASP A 128 -16.27 -39.59 -16.94
CA ASP A 128 -16.15 -39.45 -15.50
C ASP A 128 -16.26 -37.95 -15.13
N PRO A 129 -17.20 -37.56 -14.27
CA PRO A 129 -17.35 -36.18 -13.82
C PRO A 129 -16.05 -35.60 -13.22
N SER A 130 -15.19 -36.43 -12.62
CA SER A 130 -13.92 -36.00 -12.05
C SER A 130 -12.95 -35.46 -13.11
N ASP A 131 -13.00 -35.99 -14.35
CA ASP A 131 -12.16 -35.49 -15.45
C ASP A 131 -12.62 -34.12 -15.94
N ILE A 132 -13.93 -33.89 -15.92
CA ILE A 132 -14.51 -32.58 -16.23
C ILE A 132 -14.05 -31.56 -15.19
N TYR A 133 -14.22 -31.86 -13.89
CA TYR A 133 -13.79 -30.96 -12.81
C TYR A 133 -12.29 -30.67 -12.84
N ARG A 134 -11.47 -31.68 -13.08
CA ARG A 134 -10.00 -31.52 -13.19
C ARG A 134 -9.63 -30.61 -14.36
N THR A 135 -10.30 -30.77 -15.50
CA THR A 135 -10.05 -29.94 -16.69
C THR A 135 -10.54 -28.51 -16.48
N GLN A 136 -11.67 -28.32 -15.80
CA GLN A 136 -12.16 -26.99 -15.42
C GLN A 136 -11.17 -26.29 -14.47
N GLY A 137 -10.71 -26.95 -13.41
CA GLY A 137 -9.69 -26.41 -12.51
C GLY A 137 -8.39 -26.03 -13.22
N HIS A 138 -7.98 -26.84 -14.22
CA HIS A 138 -6.82 -26.48 -15.05
C HIS A 138 -7.06 -25.22 -15.90
N ILE A 139 -8.25 -25.07 -16.47
CA ILE A 139 -8.64 -23.85 -17.22
C ILE A 139 -8.66 -22.63 -16.30
N GLU A 140 -9.16 -22.75 -15.07
CA GLU A 140 -9.15 -21.67 -14.09
C GLU A 140 -7.72 -21.23 -13.73
N ALA A 141 -6.84 -22.20 -13.49
CA ALA A 141 -5.43 -21.92 -13.23
C ALA A 141 -4.74 -21.17 -14.39
N LEU A 142 -5.01 -21.58 -15.64
CA LEU A 142 -4.48 -20.89 -16.82
C LEU A 142 -5.07 -19.48 -16.99
N ASN A 143 -6.36 -19.30 -16.71
CA ASN A 143 -6.99 -17.98 -16.71
C ASN A 143 -6.39 -17.06 -15.64
N TRP A 144 -6.07 -17.61 -14.46
CA TRP A 144 -5.38 -16.87 -13.41
C TRP A 144 -3.99 -16.40 -13.87
N GLN A 145 -3.21 -17.28 -14.50
CA GLN A 145 -1.92 -16.91 -15.07
C GLN A 145 -2.05 -15.78 -16.13
N MET A 146 -3.07 -15.89 -17.01
CA MET A 146 -3.34 -14.85 -18.01
C MET A 146 -3.59 -13.47 -17.39
N ARG A 147 -4.35 -13.40 -16.30
CA ARG A 147 -4.59 -12.14 -15.58
C ARG A 147 -3.31 -11.53 -14.99
N GLY A 148 -2.37 -12.36 -14.56
CA GLY A 148 -1.10 -11.91 -13.99
C GLY A 148 -0.16 -11.19 -14.99
N PHE A 149 -0.30 -11.42 -16.30
CA PHE A 149 0.62 -10.83 -17.28
C PHE A 149 0.46 -9.32 -17.43
N SER A 150 -0.74 -8.77 -17.29
CA SER A 150 -0.96 -7.32 -17.32
C SER A 150 -0.26 -6.61 -16.16
N GLY A 151 -0.31 -7.19 -14.96
CA GLY A 151 0.43 -6.67 -13.80
C GLY A 151 1.94 -6.72 -14.01
N GLN A 152 2.46 -7.78 -14.63
CA GLN A 152 3.88 -7.88 -14.95
C GLN A 152 4.32 -6.82 -15.99
N LEU A 153 3.50 -6.55 -17.01
CA LEU A 153 3.77 -5.48 -17.96
C LEU A 153 3.71 -4.09 -17.31
N ALA A 154 2.77 -3.86 -16.42
CA ALA A 154 2.69 -2.62 -15.65
C ALA A 154 3.93 -2.39 -14.77
N ALA A 155 4.44 -3.45 -14.13
CA ALA A 155 5.71 -3.40 -13.40
C ALA A 155 6.90 -3.03 -14.30
N LEU A 156 6.96 -3.60 -15.52
CA LEU A 156 7.99 -3.24 -16.50
C LEU A 156 7.86 -1.79 -16.98
N ALA A 157 6.65 -1.29 -17.14
CA ALA A 157 6.40 0.12 -17.48
C ALA A 157 6.91 1.05 -16.37
N SER A 158 6.72 0.68 -15.10
CA SER A 158 7.28 1.41 -13.96
C SER A 158 8.81 1.39 -13.96
N GLN A 159 9.44 0.23 -14.22
CA GLN A 159 10.90 0.14 -14.37
C GLN A 159 11.40 1.03 -15.52
N ARG A 160 10.68 1.03 -16.65
CA ARG A 160 11.05 1.88 -17.79
C ARG A 160 10.96 3.36 -17.43
N SER A 161 9.90 3.78 -16.78
CA SER A 161 9.74 5.17 -16.32
C SER A 161 10.86 5.58 -15.36
N ALA A 162 11.25 4.70 -14.45
CA ALA A 162 12.37 4.93 -13.55
C ALA A 162 13.71 5.10 -14.31
N ALA A 163 13.96 4.25 -15.32
CA ALA A 163 15.14 4.35 -16.16
C ALA A 163 15.18 5.65 -16.97
N ASP A 164 14.04 6.07 -17.56
CA ASP A 164 13.93 7.34 -18.28
C ASP A 164 14.22 8.53 -17.37
N ASN A 165 13.62 8.56 -16.18
CA ASN A 165 13.84 9.62 -15.19
C ASN A 165 15.29 9.67 -14.72
N ALA A 166 15.91 8.52 -14.48
CA ALA A 166 17.32 8.41 -14.10
C ALA A 166 18.25 9.00 -15.17
N ALA A 167 17.98 8.68 -16.44
CA ALA A 167 18.72 9.22 -17.57
C ALA A 167 18.55 10.74 -17.67
N ILE A 168 17.32 11.24 -17.60
CA ILE A 168 16.99 12.67 -17.66
C ILE A 168 17.73 13.44 -16.55
N LEU A 169 17.66 12.96 -15.30
CA LEU A 169 18.30 13.61 -14.15
C LEU A 169 19.83 13.68 -14.31
N THR A 170 20.45 12.61 -14.81
CA THR A 170 21.90 12.62 -15.04
C THR A 170 22.30 13.53 -16.21
N LEU A 171 21.46 13.63 -17.23
CA LEU A 171 21.73 14.48 -18.40
C LEU A 171 21.45 15.97 -18.13
N THR A 172 20.51 16.27 -17.24
CA THR A 172 20.12 17.67 -16.93
C THR A 172 20.79 18.24 -15.68
N GLY A 173 21.31 17.39 -14.79
CA GLY A 173 21.75 17.79 -13.44
C GLY A 173 23.26 17.74 -13.22
N THR A 174 23.98 18.82 -13.51
CA THR A 174 25.38 18.97 -13.08
C THR A 174 25.54 19.37 -11.61
N GLY A 175 24.43 19.78 -10.92
CA GLY A 175 24.44 20.21 -9.51
C GLY A 175 24.12 19.06 -8.52
N THR A 176 23.24 18.14 -8.88
CA THR A 176 22.75 17.05 -8.02
C THR A 176 23.82 15.99 -7.71
N ARG A 177 24.84 15.90 -8.56
CA ARG A 177 25.87 14.85 -8.48
C ARG A 177 26.79 14.98 -7.25
N GLY A 178 27.04 16.19 -6.79
CA GLY A 178 27.89 16.42 -5.61
C GLY A 178 27.27 15.91 -4.32
N ALA A 179 25.97 16.09 -4.15
CA ALA A 179 25.26 15.64 -2.97
C ALA A 179 25.01 14.11 -2.97
N LEU A 180 24.74 13.52 -4.14
CA LEU A 180 24.52 12.07 -4.28
C LEU A 180 25.82 11.26 -4.30
N ALA A 181 26.97 11.87 -4.61
CA ALA A 181 28.27 11.17 -4.71
C ALA A 181 28.70 10.49 -3.41
N GLY A 182 28.26 11.00 -2.24
CA GLY A 182 28.52 10.39 -0.94
C GLY A 182 27.56 9.23 -0.57
N ILE A 183 26.47 9.07 -1.34
CA ILE A 183 25.42 8.09 -1.09
C ILE A 183 25.50 6.93 -2.09
N LEU A 184 25.83 7.25 -3.35
CA LEU A 184 25.93 6.23 -4.40
C LEU A 184 27.25 5.44 -4.25
N PRO A 185 27.21 4.10 -4.44
CA PRO A 185 28.40 3.28 -4.31
C PRO A 185 29.49 3.71 -5.29
N ASP A 186 30.74 3.77 -4.79
CA ASP A 186 31.93 4.02 -5.58
C ASP A 186 32.07 2.97 -6.68
N ARG A 187 32.28 3.42 -7.92
CA ARG A 187 32.35 2.56 -9.08
C ARG A 187 33.78 2.14 -9.39
N ASP A 188 34.21 1.05 -8.85
CA ASP A 188 35.27 0.27 -9.47
C ASP A 188 34.65 -0.81 -10.37
N GLY A 189 35.07 -0.77 -11.65
CA GLY A 189 34.49 -1.47 -12.79
C GLY A 189 34.43 -2.99 -12.65
N GLY A 190 33.29 -3.48 -12.26
CA GLY A 190 32.88 -4.87 -12.36
C GLY A 190 31.41 -4.92 -12.78
N VAL A 191 31.04 -5.89 -13.63
CA VAL A 191 29.65 -6.20 -13.98
C VAL A 191 28.90 -6.49 -12.67
N SER A 192 28.37 -5.44 -12.07
CA SER A 192 27.69 -5.53 -10.80
C SER A 192 26.18 -5.53 -11.04
N ARG A 193 25.48 -6.56 -10.51
CA ARG A 193 24.10 -6.44 -10.09
C ARG A 193 23.85 -5.03 -9.64
N ALA A 194 22.71 -4.43 -10.03
CA ALA A 194 22.28 -3.16 -9.47
C ALA A 194 22.25 -3.33 -7.94
N VAL A 195 23.32 -2.93 -7.28
CA VAL A 195 23.38 -2.92 -5.82
C VAL A 195 22.59 -1.71 -5.41
N THR A 196 21.44 -1.92 -4.81
CA THR A 196 20.69 -0.85 -4.17
C THR A 196 21.61 -0.25 -3.10
N PRO A 197 21.82 1.08 -3.09
CA PRO A 197 22.72 1.70 -2.11
C PRO A 197 22.15 1.48 -0.71
N THR A 198 23.00 1.13 0.25
CA THR A 198 22.63 1.17 1.66
C THR A 198 22.61 2.63 2.09
N VAL A 199 21.42 3.17 2.30
CA VAL A 199 21.22 4.58 2.70
C VAL A 199 20.56 4.60 4.07
N THR A 200 21.04 5.44 4.94
CA THR A 200 20.43 5.68 6.24
C THR A 200 19.51 6.89 6.21
N LEU A 201 18.54 6.95 7.11
CA LEU A 201 17.65 8.12 7.28
C LEU A 201 18.44 9.42 7.50
N GLN A 202 19.55 9.34 8.22
CA GLN A 202 20.42 10.50 8.45
C GLN A 202 21.04 11.04 7.17
N GLN A 203 21.45 10.18 6.23
CA GLN A 203 21.97 10.59 4.93
C GLN A 203 20.90 11.25 4.07
N LEU A 204 19.65 10.75 4.13
CA LEU A 204 18.52 11.39 3.44
C LEU A 204 18.27 12.81 3.92
N SER A 205 18.51 13.11 5.19
CA SER A 205 18.33 14.44 5.77
C SER A 205 19.26 15.51 5.20
N ALA A 206 20.36 15.10 4.60
CA ALA A 206 21.32 16.00 3.96
C ALA A 206 20.94 16.41 2.53
N LEU A 207 19.91 15.77 1.95
CA LEU A 207 19.47 15.99 0.57
C LEU A 207 18.34 17.02 0.49
N SER A 208 18.32 17.79 -0.60
CA SER A 208 17.19 18.63 -0.97
C SER A 208 16.00 17.78 -1.48
N ALA A 209 14.81 18.38 -1.57
CA ALA A 209 13.63 17.72 -2.11
C ALA A 209 13.84 17.18 -3.53
N THR A 210 14.58 17.93 -4.36
CA THR A 210 14.90 17.51 -5.74
C THR A 210 15.85 16.31 -5.75
N GLU A 211 16.85 16.29 -4.88
CA GLU A 211 17.81 15.20 -4.76
C GLU A 211 17.15 13.94 -4.21
N LEU A 212 16.24 14.08 -3.23
CA LEU A 212 15.45 12.97 -2.70
C LEU A 212 14.54 12.37 -3.78
N ALA A 213 13.82 13.20 -4.53
CA ALA A 213 13.00 12.74 -5.64
C ALA A 213 13.83 12.01 -6.70
N ALA A 214 15.03 12.53 -7.02
CA ALA A 214 15.97 11.89 -7.92
C ALA A 214 16.48 10.54 -7.40
N LEU A 215 16.81 10.46 -6.11
CA LEU A 215 17.29 9.24 -5.47
C LEU A 215 16.25 8.13 -5.52
N PHE A 216 14.99 8.41 -5.15
CA PHE A 216 13.92 7.42 -5.16
C PHE A 216 13.43 7.08 -6.58
N ALA A 217 13.56 7.97 -7.55
CA ALA A 217 13.34 7.65 -8.96
C ALA A 217 14.43 6.71 -9.51
N LEU A 218 15.67 6.84 -9.05
CA LEU A 218 16.79 5.97 -9.42
C LEU A 218 16.75 4.59 -8.74
N TYR A 219 16.27 4.55 -7.50
CA TYR A 219 16.26 3.38 -6.63
C TYR A 219 14.88 3.24 -5.96
N PRO A 220 13.86 2.80 -6.71
CA PRO A 220 12.49 2.67 -6.17
C PRO A 220 12.43 1.69 -4.98
N ASP A 221 13.23 0.63 -4.99
CA ASP A 221 13.26 -0.39 -3.94
C ASP A 221 13.90 0.12 -2.63
N LEU A 222 14.54 1.30 -2.65
CA LEU A 222 15.18 1.87 -1.47
C LEU A 222 14.17 2.21 -0.38
N ALA A 223 12.97 2.65 -0.75
CA ALA A 223 11.90 2.94 0.19
C ALA A 223 11.48 1.67 0.95
N GLU A 224 11.32 0.54 0.24
CA GLU A 224 10.96 -0.74 0.84
C GLU A 224 12.03 -1.23 1.82
N GLN A 225 13.32 -1.05 1.49
CA GLN A 225 14.43 -1.43 2.38
C GLN A 225 14.44 -0.59 3.66
N LEU A 226 14.26 0.72 3.55
CA LEU A 226 14.18 1.61 4.71
C LEU A 226 12.97 1.31 5.60
N LEU A 227 11.84 0.89 5.00
CA LEU A 227 10.63 0.52 5.75
C LEU A 227 10.79 -0.81 6.51
N ALA A 228 11.59 -1.74 5.99
CA ALA A 228 11.73 -3.08 6.56
C ALA A 228 12.62 -3.13 7.82
N ASP A 229 13.57 -2.21 7.97
CA ASP A 229 14.66 -2.31 8.94
C ASP A 229 14.59 -1.28 10.09
N GLU A 230 13.64 -0.31 10.07
CA GLU A 230 13.67 0.83 10.98
C GLU A 230 12.69 0.69 12.17
N ASP A 231 13.21 0.82 13.38
CA ASP A 231 12.40 0.92 14.60
C ASP A 231 11.59 2.24 14.61
N PRO A 232 10.27 2.21 14.79
CA PRO A 232 9.41 3.40 14.81
C PRO A 232 9.85 4.46 15.83
N ASN A 233 10.40 4.08 16.96
CA ASN A 233 10.89 5.04 17.96
C ASN A 233 12.19 5.72 17.51
N ALA A 234 13.08 4.98 16.85
CA ALA A 234 14.29 5.57 16.26
C ALA A 234 13.92 6.54 15.13
N VAL A 235 12.95 6.19 14.30
CA VAL A 235 12.40 7.08 13.26
C VAL A 235 11.79 8.34 13.87
N ALA A 236 10.99 8.21 14.93
CA ALA A 236 10.39 9.36 15.60
C ALA A 236 11.44 10.33 16.17
N GLN A 237 12.48 9.81 16.79
CA GLN A 237 13.60 10.62 17.30
C GLN A 237 14.35 11.31 16.15
N TRP A 238 14.66 10.57 15.09
CA TRP A 238 15.27 11.13 13.88
C TRP A 238 14.40 12.24 13.30
N TRP A 239 13.11 12.00 13.07
CA TRP A 239 12.16 12.96 12.52
C TRP A 239 12.09 14.24 13.37
N ALA A 240 12.02 14.10 14.68
CA ALA A 240 11.99 15.23 15.62
C ALA A 240 13.31 16.05 15.63
N SER A 241 14.43 15.43 15.28
CA SER A 241 15.73 16.11 15.19
C SER A 241 15.89 17.00 13.94
N LEU A 242 15.02 16.80 12.93
CA LEU A 242 15.10 17.52 11.66
C LEU A 242 14.54 18.93 11.76
N SER A 243 15.13 19.86 11.00
CA SER A 243 14.52 21.18 10.81
C SER A 243 13.19 21.06 10.05
N THR A 244 12.26 21.99 10.27
CA THR A 244 11.01 22.07 9.52
C THR A 244 11.22 22.12 8.00
N GLY A 245 12.28 22.79 7.53
CA GLY A 245 12.64 22.83 6.12
C GLY A 245 13.03 21.46 5.58
N THR A 246 13.82 20.68 6.34
CA THR A 246 14.20 19.30 5.98
C THR A 246 13.00 18.37 6.00
N GLN A 247 12.15 18.45 7.02
CA GLN A 247 10.90 17.67 7.09
C GLN A 247 10.02 17.94 5.88
N THR A 248 9.85 19.22 5.51
CA THR A 248 9.11 19.61 4.31
C THR A 248 9.73 19.05 3.03
N ALA A 249 11.06 19.13 2.90
CA ALA A 249 11.77 18.57 1.74
C ALA A 249 11.54 17.05 1.60
N LEU A 250 11.59 16.30 2.71
CA LEU A 250 11.33 14.87 2.75
C LEU A 250 9.87 14.55 2.36
N VAL A 251 8.89 15.27 2.89
CA VAL A 251 7.47 15.09 2.52
C VAL A 251 7.27 15.25 1.01
N PHE A 252 7.87 16.27 0.39
CA PHE A 252 7.72 16.51 -1.06
C PHE A 252 8.59 15.61 -1.93
N GLY A 253 9.85 15.37 -1.54
CA GLY A 253 10.80 14.63 -2.35
C GLY A 253 10.72 13.11 -2.19
N ALA A 254 10.22 12.62 -1.05
CA ALA A 254 10.15 11.22 -0.69
C ALA A 254 8.75 10.82 -0.17
N SER A 255 7.68 11.35 -0.78
CA SER A 255 6.31 11.18 -0.26
C SER A 255 5.89 9.70 -0.09
N ALA A 256 6.34 8.81 -0.96
CA ALA A 256 6.05 7.37 -0.85
C ALA A 256 6.66 6.78 0.42
N LEU A 257 7.93 7.07 0.71
CA LEU A 257 8.60 6.64 1.95
C LEU A 257 7.95 7.29 3.18
N ILE A 258 7.84 8.61 3.20
CA ILE A 258 7.36 9.36 4.38
C ILE A 258 5.89 9.01 4.70
N GLY A 259 5.08 8.73 3.70
CA GLY A 259 3.69 8.31 3.88
C GLY A 259 3.51 6.93 4.51
N SER A 260 4.54 6.07 4.46
CA SER A 260 4.51 4.70 4.95
C SER A 260 5.44 4.46 6.13
N LEU A 261 6.45 5.31 6.36
CA LEU A 261 7.48 5.10 7.38
C LEU A 261 6.89 5.30 8.80
N GLY A 262 6.86 4.22 9.58
CA GLY A 262 6.41 4.21 10.97
C GLY A 262 7.27 5.12 11.86
N GLY A 263 6.63 5.91 12.74
CA GLY A 263 7.32 6.86 13.62
C GLY A 263 7.43 8.29 13.08
N VAL A 264 7.28 8.52 11.76
CA VAL A 264 7.09 9.88 11.22
C VAL A 264 5.79 10.47 11.79
N SER A 265 5.80 11.75 12.15
CA SER A 265 4.62 12.39 12.75
C SER A 265 3.36 12.19 11.89
N ALA A 266 2.23 11.92 12.54
CA ALA A 266 0.98 11.58 11.85
C ALA A 266 0.55 12.66 10.83
N VAL A 267 0.80 13.94 11.16
CA VAL A 267 0.51 15.07 10.27
C VAL A 267 1.40 15.04 9.02
N ALA A 268 2.67 14.70 9.16
CA ALA A 268 3.60 14.62 8.03
C ALA A 268 3.28 13.42 7.14
N ARG A 269 2.91 12.26 7.72
CA ARG A 269 2.43 11.10 6.96
C ARG A 269 1.17 11.45 6.16
N ALA A 270 0.20 12.12 6.79
CA ALA A 270 -1.02 12.55 6.09
C ALA A 270 -0.70 13.55 4.95
N ALA A 271 0.23 14.47 5.15
CA ALA A 271 0.67 15.40 4.12
C ALA A 271 1.37 14.68 2.94
N ALA A 272 2.22 13.69 3.22
CA ALA A 272 2.87 12.86 2.20
C ALA A 272 1.85 12.01 1.44
N ASN A 273 0.91 11.39 2.13
CA ASN A 273 -0.13 10.57 1.50
C ASN A 273 -1.13 11.40 0.70
N ARG A 274 -1.32 12.67 1.01
CA ARG A 274 -2.04 13.61 0.16
C ARG A 274 -1.36 13.78 -1.21
N LEU A 275 -0.02 13.84 -1.25
CA LEU A 275 0.74 13.89 -2.50
C LEU A 275 0.70 12.54 -3.24
N ASN A 276 0.78 11.43 -2.51
CA ASN A 276 0.64 10.10 -3.08
C ASN A 276 -0.75 9.89 -3.68
N ALA A 277 -1.81 10.37 -3.01
CA ALA A 277 -3.18 10.36 -3.52
C ALA A 277 -3.31 11.13 -4.85
N ALA A 278 -2.65 12.29 -4.98
CA ALA A 278 -2.65 13.04 -6.23
C ALA A 278 -2.00 12.25 -7.38
N LYS A 279 -0.86 11.60 -7.12
CA LYS A 279 -0.22 10.71 -8.11
C LYS A 279 -1.11 9.54 -8.50
N ARG A 280 -1.77 8.94 -7.51
CA ARG A 280 -2.68 7.80 -7.75
C ARG A 280 -3.91 8.22 -8.56
N LEU A 281 -4.42 9.44 -8.41
CA LEU A 281 -5.48 9.97 -9.26
C LEU A 281 -5.07 10.00 -10.74
N ASP A 282 -3.85 10.44 -11.04
CA ASP A 282 -3.33 10.45 -12.42
C ASP A 282 -3.25 9.02 -13.00
N GLU A 283 -2.81 8.04 -12.20
CA GLU A 283 -2.76 6.63 -12.60
C GLU A 283 -4.17 6.08 -12.86
N ILE A 284 -5.13 6.38 -12.00
CA ILE A 284 -6.52 5.96 -12.16
C ILE A 284 -7.13 6.58 -13.43
N ASP A 285 -6.93 7.87 -13.65
CA ASP A 285 -7.45 8.56 -14.83
C ASP A 285 -6.86 7.99 -16.12
N ALA A 286 -5.56 7.67 -16.14
CA ALA A 286 -4.90 7.00 -17.24
C ALA A 286 -5.48 5.59 -17.48
N ARG A 287 -5.67 4.81 -16.41
CA ARG A 287 -6.22 3.45 -16.50
C ARG A 287 -7.68 3.44 -16.97
N VAL A 288 -8.50 4.34 -16.46
CA VAL A 288 -9.90 4.50 -16.90
C VAL A 288 -9.96 4.92 -18.37
N ALA A 289 -9.07 5.80 -18.83
CA ALA A 289 -8.98 6.19 -20.24
C ALA A 289 -8.58 5.01 -21.14
N GLU A 290 -7.62 4.20 -20.70
CA GLU A 290 -7.21 2.97 -21.40
C GLU A 290 -8.37 1.98 -21.53
N LEU A 291 -9.06 1.69 -20.41
CA LEU A 291 -10.19 0.74 -20.39
C LEU A 291 -11.35 1.20 -21.30
N ARG A 292 -11.63 2.52 -21.33
CA ARG A 292 -12.66 3.11 -22.21
C ARG A 292 -12.23 3.20 -23.67
N GLY A 293 -10.94 3.34 -23.93
CA GLY A 293 -10.37 3.38 -25.29
C GLY A 293 -10.20 2.01 -25.94
N THR A 294 -10.32 0.92 -25.17
CA THR A 294 -10.30 -0.45 -25.71
C THR A 294 -11.62 -0.68 -26.45
N PRO A 295 -11.63 -0.91 -27.79
CA PRO A 295 -12.87 -1.12 -28.53
C PRO A 295 -13.58 -2.37 -27.99
N THR A 296 -14.73 -2.19 -27.36
CA THR A 296 -15.69 -3.27 -27.19
C THR A 296 -16.20 -3.57 -28.60
N SER A 297 -15.66 -4.58 -29.25
CA SER A 297 -16.06 -4.99 -30.60
C SER A 297 -17.50 -5.50 -30.57
N GLY A 298 -18.45 -4.56 -30.63
CA GLY A 298 -19.84 -4.77 -30.98
C GLY A 298 -19.97 -4.98 -32.49
N GLY A 299 -19.57 -6.12 -32.99
CA GLY A 299 -19.76 -6.54 -34.36
C GLY A 299 -19.28 -7.97 -34.49
N PHE A 300 -20.21 -8.90 -34.74
CA PHE A 300 -20.06 -10.29 -35.04
C PHE A 300 -18.64 -10.77 -35.39
N SER A 301 -17.82 -10.96 -34.37
CA SER A 301 -16.56 -11.68 -34.42
C SER A 301 -16.41 -12.38 -33.07
N THR A 302 -16.26 -13.68 -33.10
CA THR A 302 -15.95 -14.51 -31.93
C THR A 302 -14.86 -13.83 -31.11
N PRO A 303 -15.05 -13.58 -29.80
CA PRO A 303 -14.04 -12.93 -28.99
C PRO A 303 -12.80 -13.81 -28.95
N ALA A 304 -11.70 -13.31 -29.46
CA ALA A 304 -10.42 -14.01 -29.39
C ALA A 304 -9.87 -14.06 -27.95
N TYR A 305 -10.39 -13.24 -27.05
CA TYR A 305 -10.07 -13.22 -25.62
C TYR A 305 -11.35 -12.93 -24.85
N GLY A 306 -11.76 -13.88 -23.99
CA GLY A 306 -12.98 -13.82 -23.21
C GLY A 306 -12.91 -12.86 -22.01
N TYR A 307 -12.68 -11.59 -22.26
CA TYR A 307 -13.02 -10.55 -21.31
C TYR A 307 -14.49 -10.19 -21.52
N ASP A 308 -15.31 -10.52 -20.52
CA ASP A 308 -16.70 -10.11 -20.47
C ASP A 308 -16.74 -8.57 -20.33
N ALA A 309 -17.56 -7.89 -21.14
CA ALA A 309 -17.76 -6.43 -21.03
C ALA A 309 -18.14 -6.01 -19.60
N GLY A 310 -18.86 -6.86 -18.87
CA GLY A 310 -19.19 -6.66 -17.45
C GLY A 310 -17.98 -6.56 -16.51
N THR A 311 -16.84 -7.18 -16.87
CA THR A 311 -15.61 -7.13 -16.05
C THR A 311 -14.93 -5.76 -16.15
N PHE A 312 -14.91 -5.15 -17.33
CA PHE A 312 -14.37 -3.80 -17.52
C PHE A 312 -15.23 -2.74 -16.82
N ASP A 313 -16.55 -2.85 -16.90
CA ASP A 313 -17.45 -1.94 -16.22
C ASP A 313 -17.31 -2.03 -14.70
N ALA A 314 -17.08 -3.22 -14.16
CA ALA A 314 -16.82 -3.41 -12.73
C ALA A 314 -15.47 -2.81 -12.32
N GLU A 315 -14.39 -3.00 -13.10
CA GLU A 315 -13.08 -2.38 -12.82
C GLU A 315 -13.17 -0.85 -12.89
N ILE A 316 -13.80 -0.29 -13.91
CA ILE A 316 -14.02 1.16 -14.04
C ILE A 316 -14.81 1.69 -12.83
N SER A 317 -15.86 1.00 -12.40
CA SER A 317 -16.68 1.42 -11.25
C SER A 317 -15.85 1.46 -9.96
N ARG A 318 -14.98 0.47 -9.74
CA ARG A 318 -14.06 0.44 -8.60
C ARG A 318 -13.08 1.61 -8.65
N LEU A 319 -12.42 1.82 -9.79
CA LEU A 319 -11.48 2.91 -9.99
C LEU A 319 -12.13 4.28 -9.79
N LEU A 320 -13.36 4.46 -10.24
CA LEU A 320 -14.10 5.72 -10.03
C LEU A 320 -14.50 5.93 -8.56
N ALA A 321 -14.83 4.88 -7.82
CA ALA A 321 -15.10 4.97 -6.39
C ALA A 321 -13.81 5.35 -5.63
N GLU A 322 -12.68 4.68 -5.91
CA GLU A 322 -11.35 5.01 -5.39
C GLU A 322 -10.99 6.48 -5.71
N ARG A 323 -11.18 6.88 -6.97
CA ARG A 323 -10.93 8.25 -7.44
C ARG A 323 -11.70 9.29 -6.62
N GLY A 324 -13.01 9.07 -6.41
CA GLY A 324 -13.85 9.98 -5.65
C GLY A 324 -13.41 10.13 -4.19
N TYR A 325 -12.88 9.08 -3.59
CA TYR A 325 -12.33 9.10 -2.24
C TYR A 325 -10.97 9.82 -2.19
N LEU A 326 -10.05 9.49 -3.10
CA LEU A 326 -8.74 10.13 -3.17
C LEU A 326 -8.82 11.62 -3.51
N GLN A 327 -9.83 12.03 -4.27
CA GLN A 327 -10.10 13.45 -4.51
C GLN A 327 -10.35 14.21 -3.19
N LYS A 328 -11.13 13.62 -2.27
CA LYS A 328 -11.36 14.19 -0.93
C LYS A 328 -10.04 14.26 -0.12
N ALA A 329 -9.16 13.27 -0.29
CA ALA A 329 -7.85 13.31 0.37
C ALA A 329 -6.96 14.44 -0.19
N VAL A 330 -6.96 14.65 -1.50
CA VAL A 330 -6.24 15.77 -2.15
C VAL A 330 -6.82 17.13 -1.71
N GLU A 331 -8.13 17.23 -1.55
CA GLU A 331 -8.82 18.42 -1.05
C GLU A 331 -8.59 18.66 0.45
N GLY A 332 -8.16 17.64 1.19
CA GLY A 332 -7.85 17.70 2.62
C GLY A 332 -9.04 17.47 3.53
N THR A 333 -10.18 17.00 3.00
CA THR A 333 -11.36 16.59 3.79
C THR A 333 -11.22 15.17 4.34
N VAL A 334 -10.35 14.36 3.76
CA VAL A 334 -9.91 13.05 4.24
C VAL A 334 -8.41 13.12 4.54
N GLN A 335 -7.99 12.63 5.69
CA GLN A 335 -6.59 12.56 6.07
C GLN A 335 -6.11 11.09 6.03
N LEU A 336 -5.37 10.72 5.00
CA LEU A 336 -4.81 9.39 4.84
C LEU A 336 -3.51 9.26 5.65
N TYR A 337 -3.56 8.52 6.76
CA TYR A 337 -2.35 8.17 7.52
C TYR A 337 -1.54 7.09 6.79
N LEU A 338 -2.23 6.13 6.16
CA LEU A 338 -1.65 5.13 5.27
C LEU A 338 -2.63 4.86 4.12
N TYR A 339 -2.10 4.74 2.92
CA TYR A 339 -2.86 4.28 1.75
C TYR A 339 -1.97 3.47 0.82
N ASP A 340 -2.19 2.18 0.80
CA ASP A 340 -1.51 1.26 -0.11
C ASP A 340 -2.52 0.28 -0.71
N PRO A 341 -3.00 0.53 -1.93
CA PRO A 341 -3.96 -0.35 -2.59
C PRO A 341 -3.36 -1.71 -2.97
N SER A 342 -2.03 -1.84 -3.07
CA SER A 342 -1.36 -3.09 -3.42
C SER A 342 -1.43 -4.11 -2.29
N THR A 343 -1.32 -3.67 -1.05
CA THR A 343 -1.48 -4.47 0.18
C THR A 343 -2.89 -4.37 0.76
N ARG A 344 -3.79 -3.62 0.12
CA ARG A 344 -5.16 -3.34 0.60
C ARG A 344 -5.19 -2.70 1.98
N SER A 345 -4.22 -1.84 2.22
CA SER A 345 -4.07 -1.12 3.47
C SER A 345 -4.59 0.31 3.34
N ILE A 346 -5.44 0.68 4.28
CA ILE A 346 -6.02 2.02 4.36
C ILE A 346 -6.22 2.39 5.83
N ILE A 347 -5.64 3.52 6.23
CA ILE A 347 -5.82 4.08 7.57
C ILE A 347 -6.17 5.55 7.40
N GLU A 348 -7.36 5.91 7.81
CA GLU A 348 -7.83 7.30 7.80
C GLU A 348 -7.72 7.90 9.21
N MET A 349 -7.15 9.08 9.31
CA MET A 349 -7.04 9.82 10.55
C MET A 349 -8.15 10.88 10.62
N ILE A 350 -8.99 10.79 11.63
CA ILE A 350 -10.07 11.74 11.93
C ILE A 350 -9.65 12.55 13.17
N GLY A 351 -9.56 13.85 13.01
CA GLY A 351 -8.90 14.75 13.97
C GLY A 351 -7.41 14.90 13.65
N THR A 352 -6.72 15.69 14.45
CA THR A 352 -5.28 15.95 14.30
C THR A 352 -4.59 15.85 15.63
N PRO A 353 -3.63 14.92 15.83
CA PRO A 353 -2.92 14.78 17.10
C PRO A 353 -2.13 16.04 17.46
N GLY A 354 -2.20 16.42 18.72
CA GLY A 354 -1.51 17.60 19.23
C GLY A 354 -1.58 17.73 20.75
N PRO A 355 -1.09 18.84 21.32
CA PRO A 355 -1.03 19.03 22.78
C PRO A 355 -2.39 19.04 23.48
N GLN A 356 -3.48 19.23 22.74
CA GLN A 356 -4.85 19.24 23.28
C GLN A 356 -5.57 17.89 23.11
N THR A 357 -4.91 16.91 22.51
CA THR A 357 -5.46 15.58 22.33
C THR A 357 -5.51 14.86 23.67
N THR A 358 -6.70 14.40 24.08
CA THR A 358 -6.91 13.64 25.31
C THR A 358 -7.03 12.15 25.09
N ALA A 359 -7.44 11.74 23.88
CA ALA A 359 -7.54 10.33 23.53
C ALA A 359 -7.19 10.10 22.04
N ILE A 360 -6.49 9.02 21.80
CA ILE A 360 -6.16 8.49 20.48
C ILE A 360 -6.81 7.12 20.36
N ASN A 361 -7.79 7.02 19.50
CA ASN A 361 -8.59 5.83 19.32
C ASN A 361 -8.20 5.12 18.02
N THR A 362 -8.11 3.80 18.05
CA THR A 362 -7.99 2.97 16.86
C THR A 362 -9.30 2.23 16.66
N TYR A 363 -10.03 2.57 15.61
CA TYR A 363 -11.28 1.89 15.24
C TYR A 363 -10.99 0.81 14.21
N VAL A 364 -11.33 -0.43 14.54
CA VAL A 364 -11.19 -1.61 13.68
C VAL A 364 -12.58 -2.07 13.25
N PRO A 365 -12.94 -1.93 11.96
CA PRO A 365 -14.24 -2.35 11.45
C PRO A 365 -14.41 -3.87 11.46
N GLY A 366 -15.65 -4.32 11.29
CA GLY A 366 -16.01 -5.73 11.32
C GLY A 366 -15.70 -6.47 10.02
N THR A 367 -16.19 -7.71 9.94
CA THR A 367 -16.21 -8.55 8.73
C THR A 367 -16.85 -7.80 7.56
N PHE A 368 -16.50 -8.17 6.35
CA PHE A 368 -17.05 -7.61 5.11
C PHE A 368 -16.74 -6.13 4.85
N ASN A 369 -15.77 -5.57 5.58
CA ASN A 369 -15.28 -4.24 5.28
C ASN A 369 -14.05 -4.32 4.38
N SER A 370 -14.18 -3.73 3.19
CA SER A 370 -13.11 -3.58 2.20
C SER A 370 -12.72 -2.09 2.07
N ALA A 371 -11.81 -1.78 1.15
CA ALA A 371 -11.50 -0.39 0.81
C ALA A 371 -12.75 0.40 0.37
N PHE A 372 -13.75 -0.27 -0.25
CA PHE A 372 -15.00 0.37 -0.65
C PHE A 372 -15.83 0.89 0.53
N SER A 373 -15.72 0.25 1.70
CA SER A 373 -16.37 0.72 2.93
C SER A 373 -15.81 2.08 3.38
N PHE A 374 -14.52 2.33 3.11
CA PHE A 374 -13.89 3.64 3.32
C PHE A 374 -14.35 4.65 2.27
N TYR A 375 -14.40 4.27 1.00
CA TYR A 375 -14.81 5.15 -0.09
C TYR A 375 -16.26 5.64 0.09
N GLY A 376 -17.13 4.76 0.61
CA GLY A 376 -18.52 5.06 0.93
C GLY A 376 -18.74 5.83 2.24
N GLY A 377 -17.74 5.97 3.10
CA GLY A 377 -17.85 6.66 4.38
C GLY A 377 -18.55 5.87 5.49
N GLY A 378 -18.74 4.55 5.30
CA GLY A 378 -19.43 3.71 6.27
C GLY A 378 -18.66 3.48 7.54
N VAL A 379 -17.35 3.26 7.43
CA VAL A 379 -16.49 2.91 8.58
C VAL A 379 -16.00 4.11 9.39
N GLN A 380 -16.16 5.32 8.89
CA GLN A 380 -15.70 6.56 9.56
C GLN A 380 -16.70 7.12 10.57
N GLN A 381 -17.92 6.59 10.61
CA GLN A 381 -19.05 7.20 11.33
C GLN A 381 -18.80 7.36 12.82
N VAL A 382 -18.26 6.33 13.49
CA VAL A 382 -17.94 6.38 14.93
C VAL A 382 -16.87 7.43 15.22
N GLY A 383 -15.75 7.38 14.51
CA GLY A 383 -14.65 8.33 14.67
C GLY A 383 -15.06 9.77 14.39
N THR A 384 -15.87 9.99 13.34
CA THR A 384 -16.41 11.32 13.00
C THR A 384 -17.33 11.84 14.10
N TRP A 385 -18.19 10.97 14.65
CA TRP A 385 -19.07 11.37 15.75
C TRP A 385 -18.28 11.74 17.00
N LEU A 386 -17.31 10.91 17.39
CA LEU A 386 -16.45 11.16 18.57
C LEU A 386 -15.73 12.50 18.43
N GLN A 387 -15.07 12.73 17.30
CA GLN A 387 -14.31 13.95 17.04
C GLN A 387 -15.21 15.20 16.93
N SER A 388 -16.40 15.08 16.33
CA SER A 388 -17.34 16.20 16.24
C SER A 388 -17.97 16.56 17.58
N THR A 389 -18.12 15.60 18.50
CA THR A 389 -18.66 15.79 19.84
C THR A 389 -17.58 16.24 20.82
N ASP A 390 -16.35 15.75 20.63
CA ASP A 390 -15.18 16.13 21.42
C ASP A 390 -13.96 16.30 20.50
N PRO A 391 -13.61 17.53 20.11
CA PRO A 391 -12.46 17.80 19.25
C PRO A 391 -11.09 17.37 19.79
N SER A 392 -10.99 17.02 21.08
CA SER A 392 -9.78 16.46 21.68
C SER A 392 -9.60 14.96 21.37
N GLN A 393 -10.59 14.31 20.76
CA GLN A 393 -10.52 12.92 20.30
C GLN A 393 -9.89 12.85 18.91
N VAL A 394 -8.92 11.93 18.74
CA VAL A 394 -8.37 11.57 17.43
C VAL A 394 -8.66 10.10 17.18
N THR A 395 -9.18 9.77 16.02
CA THR A 395 -9.50 8.37 15.67
C THR A 395 -8.78 7.97 14.38
N PHE A 396 -8.03 6.87 14.47
CA PHE A 396 -7.51 6.16 13.30
C PHE A 396 -8.48 5.05 12.92
N VAL A 397 -9.15 5.20 11.80
CA VAL A 397 -9.98 4.13 11.20
C VAL A 397 -9.04 3.22 10.45
N TRP A 398 -8.86 2.01 10.95
CA TRP A 398 -7.75 1.15 10.58
C TRP A 398 -8.19 -0.08 9.79
N LYS A 399 -7.50 -0.35 8.69
CA LYS A 399 -7.54 -1.60 7.94
C LYS A 399 -6.19 -1.84 7.28
N GLN A 400 -5.54 -2.96 7.56
CA GLN A 400 -4.36 -3.44 6.82
C GLN A 400 -4.58 -4.89 6.38
N GLY A 401 -4.23 -5.15 5.13
CA GLY A 401 -4.43 -6.46 4.51
C GLY A 401 -5.89 -6.80 4.24
N LEU A 402 -6.13 -8.08 3.96
CA LEU A 402 -7.46 -8.63 3.74
C LEU A 402 -8.20 -8.84 5.05
N PHE A 403 -9.48 -8.51 5.05
CA PHE A 403 -10.41 -8.87 6.13
C PHE A 403 -11.26 -10.07 5.73
N PRO A 404 -11.79 -10.85 6.71
CA PRO A 404 -12.69 -11.95 6.41
C PRO A 404 -13.86 -11.49 5.55
N GLY A 405 -14.15 -12.24 4.50
CA GLY A 405 -15.21 -11.92 3.55
C GLY A 405 -14.77 -11.13 2.32
N GLU A 406 -13.54 -10.62 2.26
CA GLU A 406 -13.01 -9.98 1.07
C GLU A 406 -12.49 -11.02 0.06
N ASP A 407 -12.78 -10.80 -1.20
CA ASP A 407 -12.18 -11.57 -2.30
C ASP A 407 -10.71 -11.15 -2.49
N PRO A 408 -9.75 -12.11 -2.45
CA PRO A 408 -8.33 -11.79 -2.60
C PRO A 408 -7.97 -11.20 -3.97
N GLU A 409 -8.74 -11.49 -5.01
CA GLU A 409 -8.47 -11.01 -6.37
C GLU A 409 -9.08 -9.63 -6.60
N THR A 410 -10.35 -9.46 -6.25
CA THR A 410 -11.11 -8.26 -6.59
C THR A 410 -11.23 -7.24 -5.45
N GLY A 411 -11.11 -7.68 -4.20
CA GLY A 411 -11.42 -6.88 -3.01
C GLY A 411 -12.92 -6.70 -2.77
N ASP A 412 -13.76 -7.36 -3.57
CA ASP A 412 -15.20 -7.32 -3.37
C ASP A 412 -15.59 -8.15 -2.15
N VAL A 413 -16.64 -7.72 -1.48
CA VAL A 413 -17.18 -8.44 -0.32
C VAL A 413 -18.07 -9.57 -0.77
N GLN A 414 -17.80 -10.79 -0.27
CA GLN A 414 -18.56 -12.01 -0.56
C GLN A 414 -19.18 -12.58 0.73
N ILE A 415 -20.36 -12.09 1.11
CA ILE A 415 -20.97 -12.38 2.41
C ILE A 415 -21.24 -13.88 2.58
N LEU A 416 -22.04 -14.51 1.72
CA LEU A 416 -22.52 -15.88 1.92
C LEU A 416 -21.41 -16.95 1.84
N PRO A 417 -20.52 -16.97 0.84
CA PRO A 417 -19.51 -18.02 0.75
C PRO A 417 -18.35 -17.88 1.76
N ARG A 418 -18.15 -16.67 2.36
CA ARG A 418 -16.98 -16.38 3.19
C ARG A 418 -17.27 -16.01 4.64
N ILE A 419 -18.53 -16.05 5.08
CA ILE A 419 -18.89 -15.70 6.47
C ILE A 419 -18.18 -16.56 7.53
N ILE A 420 -17.84 -17.81 7.19
CA ILE A 420 -17.12 -18.71 8.10
C ILE A 420 -15.69 -18.29 8.38
N GLU A 421 -15.07 -17.49 7.51
CA GLU A 421 -13.70 -16.96 7.70
C GLU A 421 -13.60 -16.13 8.98
N ALA A 422 -14.69 -15.45 9.35
CA ALA A 422 -14.77 -14.64 10.57
C ALA A 422 -14.62 -15.45 11.88
N ASN A 423 -14.74 -16.78 11.83
CA ASN A 423 -14.56 -17.66 12.97
C ASN A 423 -13.18 -18.33 13.04
N PHE A 424 -12.28 -18.06 12.09
CA PHE A 424 -10.96 -18.64 12.08
C PHE A 424 -9.96 -17.73 12.83
N SER A 425 -9.35 -18.27 13.89
CA SER A 425 -8.32 -17.55 14.68
C SER A 425 -7.19 -17.03 13.82
N PHE A 426 -6.80 -17.78 12.76
CA PHE A 426 -5.77 -17.36 11.81
C PHE A 426 -5.98 -15.92 11.28
N TRP A 427 -7.21 -15.54 10.92
CA TRP A 427 -7.50 -14.19 10.44
C TRP A 427 -7.33 -13.14 11.55
N ALA A 428 -7.76 -13.46 12.76
CA ALA A 428 -7.60 -12.55 13.90
C ALA A 428 -6.12 -12.41 14.29
N ASP A 429 -5.36 -13.50 14.30
CA ASP A 429 -3.94 -13.49 14.64
C ASP A 429 -3.11 -12.75 13.59
N TYR A 430 -3.36 -13.00 12.30
CA TYR A 430 -2.73 -12.28 11.20
C TYR A 430 -3.02 -10.76 11.26
N THR A 431 -4.27 -10.38 11.40
CA THR A 431 -4.69 -8.98 11.46
C THR A 431 -4.24 -8.32 12.76
N GLY A 432 -4.27 -9.06 13.87
CA GLY A 432 -3.80 -8.61 15.19
C GLY A 432 -2.30 -8.28 15.20
N SER A 433 -1.46 -9.06 14.50
CA SER A 433 -0.04 -8.73 14.39
C SER A 433 0.21 -7.41 13.67
N HIS A 434 -0.48 -7.16 12.54
CA HIS A 434 -0.38 -5.88 11.82
C HIS A 434 -0.93 -4.71 12.66
N LEU A 435 -1.98 -4.97 13.46
CA LEU A 435 -2.53 -3.96 14.36
C LEU A 435 -1.55 -3.65 15.50
N ALA A 436 -0.82 -4.63 16.02
CA ALA A 436 0.23 -4.42 17.02
C ALA A 436 1.37 -3.56 16.47
N ASP A 437 1.83 -3.86 15.26
CA ASP A 437 2.86 -3.07 14.57
C ASP A 437 2.38 -1.62 14.37
N PHE A 438 1.15 -1.45 13.86
CA PHE A 438 0.54 -0.12 13.73
C PHE A 438 0.45 0.64 15.07
N GLN A 439 0.13 -0.04 16.16
CA GLN A 439 0.08 0.61 17.50
C GLN A 439 1.46 1.14 17.91
N ALA A 440 2.54 0.40 17.64
CA ALA A 440 3.89 0.87 17.90
C ALA A 440 4.24 2.10 17.05
N GLU A 441 3.94 2.04 15.75
CA GLU A 441 4.14 3.15 14.82
C GLU A 441 3.33 4.41 15.22
N MET A 442 2.06 4.23 15.54
CA MET A 442 1.14 5.30 15.87
C MET A 442 1.54 5.99 17.17
N ARG A 443 1.92 5.24 18.20
CA ARG A 443 2.44 5.80 19.47
C ARG A 443 3.70 6.64 19.23
N ALA A 444 4.62 6.15 18.44
CA ALA A 444 5.83 6.88 18.04
C ALA A 444 5.49 8.14 17.23
N ALA A 445 4.48 8.07 16.34
CA ALA A 445 4.05 9.17 15.47
C ALA A 445 3.25 10.27 16.18
N THR A 446 2.72 10.00 17.38
CA THR A 446 1.82 10.90 18.13
C THR A 446 2.40 11.43 19.44
N THR A 447 3.72 11.47 19.54
CA THR A 447 4.46 11.95 20.73
C THR A 447 4.14 13.40 21.13
N SER A 448 3.54 14.20 20.24
CA SER A 448 3.03 15.54 20.57
C SER A 448 1.78 15.53 21.48
N SER A 449 1.12 14.38 21.62
CA SER A 449 -0.11 14.19 22.42
C SER A 449 0.21 13.55 23.76
N VAL A 450 1.12 14.18 24.51
CA VAL A 450 1.59 13.66 25.81
C VAL A 450 0.42 13.55 26.80
N GLY A 451 0.23 12.34 27.33
CA GLY A 451 -0.82 12.06 28.32
C GLY A 451 -2.18 11.71 27.70
N ALA A 452 -2.29 11.64 26.39
CA ALA A 452 -3.48 11.10 25.75
C ALA A 452 -3.61 9.59 26.03
N SER A 453 -4.84 9.12 26.31
CA SER A 453 -5.12 7.68 26.39
C SER A 453 -5.06 7.04 24.99
N HIS A 454 -4.59 5.80 24.92
CA HIS A 454 -4.52 5.02 23.68
C HIS A 454 -5.54 3.89 23.74
N ASN A 455 -6.59 4.00 22.94
CA ASN A 455 -7.75 3.12 23.02
C ASN A 455 -7.94 2.33 21.73
N ALA A 456 -8.53 1.15 21.84
CA ALA A 456 -8.98 0.37 20.70
C ALA A 456 -10.50 0.20 20.72
N ILE A 457 -11.14 0.37 19.59
CA ILE A 457 -12.58 0.19 19.38
C ILE A 457 -12.76 -0.88 18.31
N GLY A 458 -13.17 -2.07 18.73
CA GLY A 458 -13.43 -3.19 17.83
C GLY A 458 -14.91 -3.34 17.53
N TYR A 459 -15.30 -3.19 16.28
CA TYR A 459 -16.67 -3.44 15.84
C TYR A 459 -16.80 -4.86 15.28
N SER A 460 -17.78 -5.61 15.79
CA SER A 460 -18.07 -6.96 15.29
C SER A 460 -16.81 -7.85 15.33
N TRP A 461 -16.38 -8.41 14.21
CA TRP A 461 -15.14 -9.18 14.09
C TRP A 461 -13.88 -8.35 14.41
N GLY A 462 -13.93 -7.05 14.23
CA GLY A 462 -12.81 -6.16 14.57
C GLY A 462 -12.35 -6.29 16.03
N LEU A 463 -13.23 -6.72 16.95
CA LEU A 463 -12.83 -7.02 18.31
C LEU A 463 -11.84 -8.20 18.38
N ALA A 464 -12.01 -9.23 17.57
CA ALA A 464 -11.10 -10.36 17.56
C ALA A 464 -9.69 -9.93 17.11
N ALA A 465 -9.59 -9.04 16.14
CA ALA A 465 -8.31 -8.46 15.72
C ALA A 465 -7.70 -7.58 16.84
N VAL A 466 -8.50 -6.76 17.51
CA VAL A 466 -8.05 -5.94 18.65
C VAL A 466 -7.51 -6.82 19.78
N THR A 467 -8.27 -7.80 20.22
CA THR A 467 -7.85 -8.68 21.32
C THR A 467 -6.70 -9.62 20.93
N SER A 468 -6.54 -9.94 19.64
CA SER A 468 -5.38 -10.67 19.14
C SER A 468 -4.11 -9.82 19.09
N SER A 469 -4.23 -8.49 19.00
CA SER A 469 -3.09 -7.57 19.00
C SER A 469 -2.52 -7.31 20.38
N GLU A 470 -3.27 -7.62 21.45
CA GLU A 470 -2.86 -7.35 22.83
C GLU A 470 -1.66 -8.21 23.22
N SER A 471 -0.63 -7.55 23.70
CA SER A 471 0.61 -8.16 24.20
C SER A 471 1.23 -7.25 25.25
N PRO A 472 2.26 -7.67 25.99
CA PRO A 472 2.97 -6.75 26.89
C PRO A 472 3.53 -5.49 26.21
N GLN A 473 3.78 -5.55 24.90
CA GLN A 473 4.26 -4.45 24.07
C GLN A 473 3.12 -3.61 23.48
N THR A 474 1.93 -4.21 23.32
CA THR A 474 0.73 -3.56 22.75
C THR A 474 -0.34 -3.49 23.83
N HIS A 475 -0.33 -2.41 24.58
CA HIS A 475 -1.27 -2.15 25.67
C HIS A 475 -2.25 -1.05 25.28
N TYR A 476 -3.53 -1.23 25.60
CA TYR A 476 -4.56 -0.20 25.46
C TYR A 476 -5.05 0.26 26.83
N ASP A 477 -5.33 1.55 26.96
CA ASP A 477 -5.97 2.08 28.18
C ASP A 477 -7.44 1.61 28.25
N HIS A 478 -8.13 1.64 27.09
CA HIS A 478 -9.49 1.12 26.97
C HIS A 478 -9.62 0.25 25.72
N VAL A 479 -10.32 -0.87 25.86
CA VAL A 479 -10.81 -1.71 24.76
C VAL A 479 -12.33 -1.66 24.75
N VAL A 480 -12.87 -1.05 23.70
CA VAL A 480 -14.30 -0.90 23.47
C VAL A 480 -14.77 -1.92 22.45
N SER A 481 -15.72 -2.73 22.83
CA SER A 481 -16.41 -3.67 21.94
C SER A 481 -17.75 -3.07 21.50
N LEU A 482 -17.91 -2.85 20.21
CA LEU A 482 -19.20 -2.49 19.58
C LEU A 482 -19.79 -3.73 18.94
N SER A 483 -20.75 -4.39 19.57
CA SER A 483 -21.30 -5.69 19.17
C SER A 483 -20.22 -6.68 18.72
N GLY A 484 -19.14 -6.81 19.53
CA GLY A 484 -17.98 -7.61 19.18
C GLY A 484 -18.31 -9.09 18.99
N ALA A 485 -17.73 -9.72 17.95
CA ALA A 485 -18.06 -11.10 17.58
C ALA A 485 -17.47 -12.13 18.54
N GLY A 486 -16.26 -11.92 19.01
CA GLY A 486 -15.58 -12.83 19.93
C GLY A 486 -14.11 -12.47 20.13
N MET A 487 -13.44 -13.23 21.00
CA MET A 487 -12.03 -13.13 21.29
C MET A 487 -11.33 -14.45 20.95
N PRO A 488 -10.02 -14.44 20.61
CA PRO A 488 -9.24 -15.66 20.38
C PRO A 488 -9.29 -16.62 21.57
N SER A 489 -9.14 -17.91 21.27
CA SER A 489 -9.04 -18.93 22.32
C SER A 489 -7.83 -18.68 23.20
N GLY A 490 -8.05 -18.63 24.54
CA GLY A 490 -6.98 -18.36 25.50
C GLY A 490 -6.67 -16.87 25.69
N TRP A 491 -7.46 -15.96 25.10
CA TRP A 491 -7.34 -14.55 25.41
C TRP A 491 -7.68 -14.30 26.90
N GLU A 492 -6.87 -13.48 27.56
CA GLU A 492 -7.06 -13.00 28.91
C GLU A 492 -6.93 -11.48 28.95
N PRO A 493 -7.74 -10.78 29.78
CA PRO A 493 -7.68 -9.32 29.87
C PRO A 493 -6.32 -8.85 30.42
N GLN A 494 -5.79 -7.79 29.83
CA GLN A 494 -4.53 -7.20 30.29
C GLN A 494 -4.74 -6.38 31.57
N HIS A 495 -3.74 -6.42 32.44
CA HIS A 495 -3.75 -5.62 33.68
C HIS A 495 -3.68 -4.13 33.34
N GLY A 496 -4.60 -3.37 33.88
CA GLY A 496 -4.67 -1.90 33.71
C GLY A 496 -5.51 -1.46 32.50
N THR A 497 -5.97 -2.37 31.66
CA THR A 497 -6.90 -2.08 30.55
C THR A 497 -8.34 -2.13 31.06
N VAL A 498 -9.15 -1.14 30.69
CA VAL A 498 -10.60 -1.13 30.92
C VAL A 498 -11.31 -1.70 29.71
N TYR A 499 -12.16 -2.70 29.91
CA TYR A 499 -12.91 -3.35 28.84
C TYR A 499 -14.41 -3.02 28.98
N SER A 500 -15.03 -2.55 27.89
CA SER A 500 -16.46 -2.22 27.85
C SER A 500 -17.11 -2.78 26.60
N HIS A 501 -18.30 -3.35 26.75
CA HIS A 501 -19.08 -3.93 25.64
C HIS A 501 -20.39 -3.18 25.49
N TYR A 502 -20.61 -2.65 24.29
CA TYR A 502 -21.80 -1.90 23.90
C TYR A 502 -22.52 -2.63 22.79
N ALA A 503 -23.79 -2.97 22.99
CA ALA A 503 -24.55 -3.71 21.99
C ALA A 503 -26.03 -3.36 22.04
N TYR A 504 -26.64 -3.33 20.85
CA TYR A 504 -28.08 -3.48 20.71
C TYR A 504 -28.43 -4.96 20.68
N ARG A 505 -29.68 -5.28 21.03
CA ARG A 505 -30.18 -6.63 20.87
C ARG A 505 -30.36 -6.91 19.38
N ASP A 506 -29.53 -7.78 18.81
CA ASP A 506 -29.55 -8.16 17.40
C ASP A 506 -29.43 -9.68 17.21
N ALA A 507 -29.68 -10.16 15.99
CA ALA A 507 -29.61 -11.59 15.66
C ALA A 507 -28.19 -12.14 15.80
N LEU A 508 -27.18 -11.32 15.56
CA LEU A 508 -25.78 -11.73 15.59
C LEU A 508 -25.29 -11.91 17.01
N THR A 509 -25.62 -10.98 17.92
CA THR A 509 -25.33 -11.11 19.36
C THR A 509 -26.04 -12.33 19.97
N MET A 510 -27.24 -12.67 19.50
CA MET A 510 -27.94 -13.89 19.91
C MET A 510 -27.25 -15.17 19.39
N ALA A 511 -26.77 -15.16 18.14
CA ALA A 511 -25.99 -16.27 17.60
C ALA A 511 -24.69 -16.49 18.35
N GLN A 512 -23.99 -15.42 18.73
CA GLN A 512 -22.77 -15.44 19.55
C GLN A 512 -23.04 -16.04 20.95
N GLN A 513 -24.14 -15.68 21.59
CA GLN A 513 -24.57 -16.25 22.89
C GLN A 513 -24.90 -17.74 22.81
N SER A 514 -25.21 -18.28 21.63
CA SER A 514 -25.44 -19.73 21.44
C SER A 514 -24.17 -20.58 21.61
N GLY A 515 -22.99 -19.98 21.78
CA GLY A 515 -21.72 -20.66 21.88
C GLY A 515 -21.14 -21.16 20.54
N GLN A 516 -21.82 -20.90 19.42
CA GLN A 516 -21.41 -21.36 18.07
C GLN A 516 -20.34 -20.44 17.45
N VAL A 517 -20.36 -19.16 17.81
CA VAL A 517 -19.44 -18.15 17.32
C VAL A 517 -18.27 -18.03 18.30
N TRP A 518 -17.04 -18.12 17.81
CA TRP A 518 -15.80 -18.09 18.61
C TRP A 518 -15.79 -19.07 19.79
N SER A 519 -16.48 -20.23 19.65
CA SER A 519 -16.63 -21.24 20.70
C SER A 519 -17.17 -20.68 22.02
N GLY A 520 -18.01 -19.64 21.95
CA GLY A 520 -18.62 -18.98 23.11
C GLY A 520 -17.73 -17.95 23.79
N ASN A 521 -16.51 -17.73 23.31
CA ASN A 521 -15.61 -16.71 23.87
C ASN A 521 -15.96 -15.32 23.28
N ASN A 522 -16.99 -14.68 23.83
CA ASN A 522 -17.49 -13.40 23.32
C ASN A 522 -17.62 -12.36 24.46
N PRO A 523 -17.54 -11.05 24.14
CA PRO A 523 -17.54 -9.99 25.14
C PRO A 523 -18.85 -9.88 25.90
N GLY A 524 -19.99 -10.24 25.29
CA GLY A 524 -21.31 -10.14 25.92
C GLY A 524 -21.54 -11.13 27.08
N THR A 525 -20.70 -12.17 27.22
CA THR A 525 -20.73 -13.14 28.32
C THR A 525 -19.48 -13.13 29.18
N SER A 526 -18.45 -12.38 28.78
CA SER A 526 -17.19 -12.28 29.52
C SER A 526 -17.31 -11.35 30.71
N SER A 527 -16.87 -11.81 31.88
CA SER A 527 -16.81 -11.00 33.10
C SER A 527 -15.71 -9.91 33.05
N ALA A 528 -14.85 -9.94 32.06
CA ALA A 528 -13.83 -8.91 31.85
C ALA A 528 -14.43 -7.60 31.31
N TYR A 529 -15.57 -7.69 30.64
CA TYR A 529 -16.21 -6.54 30.00
C TYR A 529 -17.33 -5.96 30.85
N GLU A 530 -17.32 -4.64 31.06
CA GLU A 530 -18.50 -3.91 31.53
C GLU A 530 -19.57 -3.93 30.44
N GLN A 531 -20.82 -4.32 30.80
CA GLN A 531 -21.89 -4.57 29.84
C GLN A 531 -22.82 -3.37 29.72
N HIS A 532 -23.00 -2.87 28.51
CA HIS A 532 -23.94 -1.79 28.15
C HIS A 532 -24.87 -2.27 27.05
N HIS A 533 -26.13 -2.51 27.40
CA HIS A 533 -27.14 -3.00 26.47
C HIS A 533 -28.18 -1.93 26.17
N TYR A 534 -28.47 -1.75 24.90
CA TYR A 534 -29.45 -0.80 24.41
C TYR A 534 -30.64 -1.52 23.79
N ALA A 535 -31.82 -0.92 23.93
CA ALA A 535 -33.04 -1.37 23.25
C ALA A 535 -33.36 -0.43 22.10
N THR A 536 -33.78 -0.98 20.97
CA THR A 536 -34.42 -0.20 19.91
C THR A 536 -35.92 -0.05 20.23
N PRO A 537 -36.60 1.00 19.73
CA PRO A 537 -38.04 1.18 19.91
C PRO A 537 -38.89 0.02 19.40
N GLU A 538 -38.32 -0.80 18.55
CA GLU A 538 -38.92 -1.99 17.96
C GLU A 538 -38.24 -3.23 18.55
N ASP A 539 -38.75 -3.73 19.69
CA ASP A 539 -38.31 -5.02 20.23
C ASP A 539 -38.70 -6.16 19.28
N VAL A 540 -37.68 -6.76 18.70
CA VAL A 540 -37.82 -7.63 17.55
C VAL A 540 -37.69 -9.10 17.95
N ASN A 541 -38.56 -9.92 17.46
CA ASN A 541 -38.52 -11.38 17.54
C ASN A 541 -37.80 -11.93 16.27
N VAL A 542 -36.64 -12.56 16.40
CA VAL A 542 -35.85 -13.10 15.28
C VAL A 542 -35.95 -14.63 15.20
N VAL A 543 -36.17 -15.17 14.00
CA VAL A 543 -36.02 -16.60 13.71
C VAL A 543 -34.62 -16.86 13.21
N ILE A 544 -33.79 -17.55 13.98
CA ILE A 544 -32.46 -17.96 13.56
C ILE A 544 -32.58 -19.31 12.83
N PRO A 545 -32.25 -19.38 11.52
CA PRO A 545 -32.21 -20.67 10.84
C PRO A 545 -31.04 -21.52 11.38
N PRO A 546 -31.13 -22.85 11.39
CA PRO A 546 -30.05 -23.70 11.84
C PRO A 546 -28.85 -23.52 10.93
N ILE A 547 -27.72 -23.10 11.51
CA ILE A 547 -26.45 -23.02 10.80
C ILE A 547 -25.88 -24.44 10.77
N LEU A 548 -25.83 -25.06 9.60
CA LEU A 548 -25.13 -26.32 9.37
C LEU A 548 -23.61 -26.04 9.47
N ASN A 549 -22.96 -26.62 10.46
CA ASN A 549 -21.50 -26.64 10.52
C ASN A 549 -20.97 -27.68 9.50
N PRO A 550 -20.39 -27.29 8.36
CA PRO A 550 -19.91 -28.22 7.35
C PRO A 550 -18.69 -29.05 7.79
N PHE A 551 -18.09 -28.73 8.95
CA PHE A 551 -16.89 -29.40 9.48
C PHE A 551 -17.18 -30.30 10.71
N ALA A 552 -18.42 -30.42 11.12
CA ALA A 552 -18.78 -31.44 12.10
C ALA A 552 -18.73 -32.82 11.42
N GLY A 553 -17.74 -33.65 11.82
CA GLY A 553 -17.60 -34.99 11.29
C GLY A 553 -18.88 -35.78 11.39
N GLU A 554 -19.06 -36.82 10.54
CA GLU A 554 -20.24 -37.66 10.47
C GLU A 554 -20.65 -38.18 11.87
N GLY A 555 -21.69 -37.56 12.43
CA GLY A 555 -22.25 -37.95 13.74
C GLY A 555 -22.73 -36.79 14.61
N ALA A 556 -22.31 -35.57 14.41
CA ALA A 556 -22.71 -34.42 15.21
C ALA A 556 -23.80 -33.60 14.47
N LYS A 557 -25.03 -34.08 14.44
CA LYS A 557 -26.18 -33.23 14.13
C LYS A 557 -26.47 -32.36 15.36
N VAL A 558 -25.88 -31.14 15.38
CA VAL A 558 -26.30 -30.14 16.36
C VAL A 558 -27.64 -29.58 15.90
N VAL A 559 -28.73 -30.11 16.45
CA VAL A 559 -30.05 -29.51 16.33
C VAL A 559 -30.11 -28.37 17.32
N VAL A 560 -29.85 -27.14 16.85
CA VAL A 560 -30.16 -25.95 17.66
C VAL A 560 -31.69 -25.83 17.70
N PRO A 561 -32.31 -25.76 18.88
CA PRO A 561 -33.78 -25.58 18.97
C PRO A 561 -34.13 -24.25 18.30
N LEU A 562 -35.11 -24.29 17.41
CA LEU A 562 -35.67 -23.13 16.73
C LEU A 562 -36.35 -22.24 17.79
N THR A 563 -35.68 -21.23 18.26
CA THR A 563 -36.32 -20.21 19.09
C THR A 563 -36.87 -19.14 18.15
N VAL A 564 -38.19 -19.17 17.97
CA VAL A 564 -38.90 -18.13 17.21
C VAL A 564 -38.94 -16.87 18.04
N VAL A 565 -38.17 -15.87 17.65
CA VAL A 565 -38.22 -14.54 18.19
C VAL A 565 -38.76 -13.64 17.08
N GLN A 566 -39.90 -12.99 17.27
CA GLN A 566 -40.59 -12.22 16.21
C GLN A 566 -39.76 -10.99 15.78
N ALA A 567 -39.39 -10.91 14.50
CA ALA A 567 -38.73 -9.76 13.92
C ALA A 567 -39.67 -9.00 12.98
N THR A 568 -39.74 -7.70 13.13
CA THR A 568 -40.46 -6.81 12.20
C THR A 568 -39.55 -5.95 11.36
N THR A 569 -38.18 -5.97 11.57
CA THR A 569 -37.20 -5.16 10.85
C THR A 569 -35.94 -5.98 10.52
N ASP A 570 -35.06 -5.40 9.68
CA ASP A 570 -33.80 -5.98 9.25
C ASP A 570 -32.94 -6.45 10.45
N PRO A 571 -32.70 -7.76 10.61
CA PRO A 571 -31.96 -8.29 11.75
C PRO A 571 -30.48 -7.88 11.77
N LEU A 572 -29.93 -7.40 10.66
CA LEU A 572 -28.58 -6.84 10.59
C LEU A 572 -28.57 -5.35 10.91
N GLY A 573 -29.69 -4.63 10.75
CA GLY A 573 -29.77 -3.20 10.97
C GLY A 573 -29.42 -2.77 12.40
N ASN A 574 -29.82 -3.55 13.41
CA ASN A 574 -29.43 -3.30 14.81
C ASN A 574 -27.96 -3.57 15.08
N HIS A 575 -27.35 -4.52 14.36
CA HIS A 575 -25.92 -4.78 14.45
C HIS A 575 -25.10 -3.63 13.86
N GLU A 576 -25.52 -3.09 12.73
CA GLU A 576 -24.88 -1.94 12.10
C GLU A 576 -25.12 -0.63 12.87
N LEU A 577 -26.27 -0.52 13.54
CA LEU A 577 -26.67 0.68 14.27
C LEU A 577 -25.61 1.09 15.29
N ILE A 578 -25.05 0.15 16.08
CA ILE A 578 -24.07 0.44 17.13
C ILE A 578 -22.80 1.13 16.60
N ALA A 579 -22.44 0.88 15.34
CA ALA A 579 -21.27 1.46 14.67
C ALA A 579 -21.64 2.64 13.76
N SER A 580 -22.88 3.15 13.82
CA SER A 580 -23.37 4.23 12.97
C SER A 580 -23.48 5.57 13.69
N ASN A 581 -23.46 6.66 12.91
CA ASN A 581 -23.76 8.02 13.38
C ASN A 581 -25.29 8.33 13.32
N ASP A 582 -26.14 7.31 13.36
CA ASP A 582 -27.58 7.51 13.42
C ASP A 582 -27.99 8.14 14.76
N VAL A 583 -28.96 9.06 14.75
CA VAL A 583 -29.45 9.73 15.96
C VAL A 583 -29.94 8.74 17.03
N ARG A 584 -30.46 7.57 16.62
CA ARG A 584 -30.88 6.48 17.52
C ARG A 584 -29.71 5.90 18.32
N ASN A 585 -28.49 6.01 17.81
CA ASN A 585 -27.26 5.51 18.42
C ASN A 585 -26.52 6.54 19.27
N TRP A 586 -26.91 7.81 19.26
CA TRP A 586 -26.16 8.87 19.96
C TRP A 586 -26.05 8.66 21.47
N SER A 587 -27.03 7.99 22.08
CA SER A 587 -26.93 7.64 23.51
C SER A 587 -25.80 6.64 23.75
N ALA A 588 -25.71 5.59 22.93
CA ALA A 588 -24.66 4.59 23.03
C ALA A 588 -23.27 5.20 22.76
N LEU A 589 -23.14 5.99 21.69
CA LEU A 589 -21.88 6.71 21.39
C LEU A 589 -21.49 7.69 22.50
N GLY A 590 -22.47 8.33 23.15
CA GLY A 590 -22.26 9.20 24.31
C GLY A 590 -21.70 8.44 25.51
N ASP A 591 -22.14 7.22 25.75
CA ASP A 591 -21.62 6.38 26.82
C ASP A 591 -20.23 5.81 26.46
N VAL A 592 -19.99 5.46 25.18
CA VAL A 592 -18.63 5.13 24.69
C VAL A 592 -17.68 6.30 24.95
N LEU A 593 -18.04 7.52 24.57
CA LEU A 593 -17.21 8.71 24.78
C LEU A 593 -16.92 8.96 26.27
N LYS A 594 -17.89 8.72 27.16
CA LYS A 594 -17.67 8.82 28.59
C LYS A 594 -16.69 7.76 29.09
N GLY A 595 -16.82 6.53 28.62
CA GLY A 595 -15.89 5.44 28.95
C GLY A 595 -14.46 5.75 28.52
N LEU A 596 -14.26 6.29 27.33
CA LEU A 596 -12.94 6.66 26.80
C LEU A 596 -12.27 7.85 27.52
N ARG A 597 -12.98 8.56 28.41
CA ARG A 597 -12.48 9.70 29.18
C ARG A 597 -12.13 9.34 30.64
N GLN A 598 -12.41 8.13 31.07
CA GLN A 598 -12.12 7.67 32.45
C GLN A 598 -10.68 7.16 32.53
#